data_60bea5c5a5a03a3305d64c8409765c25
#
_entry.id   60bea5c5a5a03a3305d64c8409765c25
#
_cell.length_a   1.000
_cell.length_b   1.000
_cell.length_c   1.000
_cell.angle_alpha   90.00
_cell.angle_beta   90.00
_cell.angle_gamma   90.00
#
_symmetry.space_group_name_H-M   'P 1'
#
loop_
_entity.id
_entity.type
_entity.pdbx_description
1 polymer ?
#
loop_
_entity_poly.entity_id
_entity_poly.type
_entity_poly.pdbx_seq_one_letter_code
_entity_poly.pdbx_strand_id
1 'polypeptide(L)'
;MNYKLNKSAAIISQTTNDYDHTVGYHDISPFNKNNDNILTMHRFPLKNTDLSNNIKAEICLWHSRESIIEKIDETDSWSWEQGSRLQWLNCEEIIYNIKKNKKNKSCIYNINNKQKKILESPIYSLSQKNKKFLYINYSRIRHFWKNYGYEFTDKIEFERQPANDGVYLSDFDNNQKLVLSIEKAIDICGLKKSNQYFFIAHPTFSPKGDKFVSLLRFINESGILISYFICTDLNKDTHTLLAREKVSHFEWVDNDTIVVWCRNLSPKYEKIRFNKYLEKYFVSSIKKILKLLKPGIQQKLISTHYHMIKLDNPYKLIKLNENNLTEDGHPQVSKNGRFLITDTYANKIGYQKLLLYDLIKNKTHFVGEFKVDSYLKNKNLKYDLHPRWNHNSNKISIDSSHDGSRQSYIIDIQELINTIS
;
A
#
# COMPACT_ATOMS: atom_id res chain seq x y z
N MET A 1 -20.83 -15.06 -15.37
CA MET A 1 -20.13 -15.22 -14.08
C MET A 1 -19.40 -13.93 -13.78
N ASN A 2 -19.42 -13.47 -12.56
CA ASN A 2 -18.75 -12.22 -12.14
C ASN A 2 -17.29 -12.41 -11.73
N TYR A 3 -16.80 -13.64 -11.77
CA TYR A 3 -15.40 -13.97 -11.56
C TYR A 3 -15.01 -15.23 -12.32
N LYS A 4 -13.69 -15.42 -12.51
CA LYS A 4 -13.08 -16.62 -13.09
C LYS A 4 -11.79 -16.91 -12.34
N LEU A 5 -11.53 -18.16 -12.01
CA LEU A 5 -10.31 -18.64 -11.38
C LEU A 5 -9.50 -19.54 -12.30
N ASN A 6 -8.21 -19.64 -12.03
CA ASN A 6 -7.39 -20.74 -12.54
C ASN A 6 -7.94 -22.07 -12.03
N LYS A 7 -7.85 -23.14 -12.85
CA LYS A 7 -8.33 -24.48 -12.49
C LYS A 7 -7.68 -25.06 -11.21
N SER A 8 -6.49 -24.62 -10.88
CA SER A 8 -5.71 -25.01 -9.69
C SER A 8 -5.74 -23.96 -8.59
N ALA A 9 -6.78 -23.11 -8.56
CA ALA A 9 -7.06 -22.15 -7.49
C ALA A 9 -8.54 -22.27 -7.08
N ALA A 10 -8.83 -22.15 -5.78
CA ALA A 10 -10.18 -22.29 -5.25
C ALA A 10 -10.48 -21.23 -4.18
N ILE A 11 -11.67 -20.61 -4.24
CA ILE A 11 -12.21 -19.85 -3.10
C ILE A 11 -12.61 -20.87 -2.05
N ILE A 12 -11.99 -20.81 -0.86
CA ILE A 12 -12.23 -21.73 0.25
C ILE A 12 -13.03 -21.10 1.39
N SER A 13 -13.13 -19.76 1.41
CA SER A 13 -13.95 -19.03 2.38
C SER A 13 -14.27 -17.63 1.86
N GLN A 14 -15.41 -17.11 2.29
CA GLN A 14 -15.85 -15.74 2.00
C GLN A 14 -16.67 -15.19 3.19
N THR A 15 -16.71 -13.85 3.29
CA THR A 15 -17.57 -13.17 4.26
C THR A 15 -19.02 -13.12 3.77
N THR A 16 -19.95 -12.85 4.69
CA THR A 16 -21.41 -12.78 4.41
C THR A 16 -21.81 -11.44 3.83
N ASN A 17 -22.90 -11.41 3.06
CA ASN A 17 -23.38 -10.19 2.37
C ASN A 17 -24.22 -9.24 3.25
N ASP A 18 -24.24 -9.41 4.58
CA ASP A 18 -24.99 -8.56 5.52
C ASP A 18 -24.32 -7.21 5.78
N TYR A 19 -23.03 -7.14 5.54
CA TYR A 19 -22.17 -5.97 5.75
C TYR A 19 -21.16 -5.84 4.60
N ASP A 20 -20.56 -4.66 4.49
CA ASP A 20 -19.32 -4.49 3.71
C ASP A 20 -18.11 -4.87 4.59
N HIS A 21 -17.19 -5.65 4.04
CA HIS A 21 -16.01 -6.16 4.74
C HIS A 21 -14.71 -5.80 4.03
N THR A 22 -13.63 -5.64 4.80
CA THR A 22 -12.26 -5.53 4.27
C THR A 22 -11.25 -6.03 5.29
N VAL A 23 -10.27 -6.78 4.83
CA VAL A 23 -9.13 -7.18 5.66
C VAL A 23 -8.01 -6.12 5.67
N GLY A 24 -8.21 -4.96 5.04
CA GLY A 24 -7.30 -3.81 5.10
C GLY A 24 -6.45 -3.63 3.83
N TYR A 25 -5.29 -3.02 3.95
CA TYR A 25 -4.42 -2.68 2.82
C TYR A 25 -3.45 -3.83 2.49
N HIS A 26 -2.92 -3.87 1.27
CA HIS A 26 -2.09 -4.98 0.76
C HIS A 26 -0.77 -5.20 1.52
N ASP A 27 -0.23 -4.19 2.20
CA ASP A 27 1.05 -4.27 2.91
C ASP A 27 0.95 -4.93 4.31
N ILE A 28 -0.24 -5.38 4.72
CA ILE A 28 -0.49 -6.02 6.01
C ILE A 28 -1.17 -7.36 5.78
N SER A 29 -0.55 -8.46 6.23
CA SER A 29 -1.24 -9.75 6.26
C SER A 29 -2.30 -9.78 7.37
N PRO A 30 -3.56 -10.08 7.06
CA PRO A 30 -4.62 -10.17 8.06
C PRO A 30 -4.60 -11.49 8.85
N PHE A 31 -3.89 -12.49 8.36
CA PHE A 31 -3.88 -13.84 8.93
C PHE A 31 -3.15 -13.89 10.29
N ASN A 32 -3.75 -14.58 11.26
CA ASN A 32 -3.07 -14.91 12.51
C ASN A 32 -1.91 -15.86 12.22
N LYS A 33 -0.76 -15.59 12.83
CA LYS A 33 0.47 -16.35 12.57
C LYS A 33 0.39 -17.83 12.98
N ASN A 34 -0.38 -18.13 14.04
CA ASN A 34 -0.52 -19.49 14.58
C ASN A 34 -1.76 -20.20 14.03
N ASN A 35 -2.74 -19.47 13.50
CA ASN A 35 -3.97 -20.02 12.96
C ASN A 35 -4.46 -19.26 11.74
N ASP A 36 -4.16 -19.74 10.55
CA ASP A 36 -4.57 -19.15 9.27
C ASP A 36 -6.09 -19.05 9.05
N ASN A 37 -6.90 -19.66 9.94
CA ASN A 37 -8.36 -19.54 9.87
C ASN A 37 -8.90 -18.33 10.67
N ILE A 38 -8.03 -17.58 11.37
CA ILE A 38 -8.41 -16.37 12.09
C ILE A 38 -7.75 -15.17 11.39
N LEU A 39 -8.57 -14.25 10.91
CA LEU A 39 -8.13 -13.03 10.23
C LEU A 39 -8.65 -11.79 10.95
N THR A 40 -7.85 -10.74 10.95
CA THR A 40 -8.33 -9.40 11.32
C THR A 40 -9.10 -8.77 10.17
N MET A 41 -10.16 -8.04 10.46
CA MET A 41 -10.94 -7.33 9.44
C MET A 41 -11.70 -6.13 9.99
N HIS A 42 -12.12 -5.27 9.06
CA HIS A 42 -13.08 -4.21 9.32
C HIS A 42 -14.44 -4.58 8.74
N ARG A 43 -15.51 -4.17 9.45
CA ARG A 43 -16.89 -4.31 9.02
C ARG A 43 -17.58 -2.95 9.01
N PHE A 44 -18.37 -2.70 7.98
CA PHE A 44 -19.11 -1.45 7.75
C PHE A 44 -20.57 -1.75 7.39
N PRO A 45 -21.51 -0.81 7.63
CA PRO A 45 -22.86 -0.95 7.11
C PRO A 45 -22.86 -1.18 5.59
N LEU A 46 -23.73 -2.07 5.14
CA LEU A 46 -23.83 -2.49 3.74
C LEU A 46 -24.01 -1.30 2.78
N LYS A 47 -23.24 -1.31 1.68
CA LYS A 47 -23.24 -0.26 0.64
C LYS A 47 -23.04 1.14 1.19
N ASN A 48 -22.36 1.24 2.30
CA ASN A 48 -21.99 2.53 2.85
C ASN A 48 -21.00 3.24 1.93
N THR A 49 -21.40 4.36 1.37
CA THR A 49 -20.57 5.24 0.55
C THR A 49 -20.28 6.57 1.22
N ASP A 50 -20.76 6.75 2.45
CA ASP A 50 -20.45 7.92 3.24
C ASP A 50 -19.07 7.74 3.89
N LEU A 51 -18.10 8.48 3.37
CA LEU A 51 -16.72 8.52 3.89
C LEU A 51 -16.58 9.58 4.99
N SER A 52 -17.68 10.12 5.50
CA SER A 52 -17.67 11.08 6.61
C SER A 52 -17.41 10.39 7.95
N ASN A 53 -17.03 11.19 8.93
CA ASN A 53 -16.74 10.74 10.31
C ASN A 53 -17.92 10.17 11.09
N ASN A 54 -19.13 10.18 10.51
CA ASN A 54 -20.33 9.73 11.23
C ASN A 54 -20.44 8.21 11.32
N ILE A 55 -19.56 7.49 10.62
CA ILE A 55 -19.57 6.04 10.57
C ILE A 55 -18.27 5.51 11.15
N LYS A 56 -18.40 4.66 12.18
CA LYS A 56 -17.28 3.91 12.73
C LYS A 56 -17.05 2.62 11.96
N ALA A 57 -15.80 2.25 11.79
CA ALA A 57 -15.43 0.91 11.37
C ALA A 57 -15.47 -0.02 12.57
N GLU A 58 -16.16 -1.13 12.46
CA GLU A 58 -16.05 -2.19 13.45
C GLU A 58 -14.76 -2.96 13.25
N ILE A 59 -14.07 -3.27 14.35
CA ILE A 59 -12.88 -4.13 14.40
C ILE A 59 -13.35 -5.54 14.70
N CYS A 60 -13.05 -6.48 13.83
CA CYS A 60 -13.55 -7.83 13.91
C CYS A 60 -12.44 -8.88 13.77
N LEU A 61 -12.71 -10.07 14.30
CA LEU A 61 -12.02 -11.31 13.96
C LEU A 61 -12.92 -12.15 13.05
N TRP A 62 -12.39 -12.60 11.94
CA TRP A 62 -13.05 -13.51 11.02
C TRP A 62 -12.51 -14.93 11.23
N HIS A 63 -13.35 -15.80 11.78
CA HIS A 63 -13.13 -17.23 11.90
C HIS A 63 -13.58 -17.88 10.59
N SER A 64 -12.67 -17.96 9.65
CA SER A 64 -12.99 -18.25 8.24
C SER A 64 -13.49 -19.66 7.98
N ARG A 65 -13.10 -20.65 8.81
CA ARG A 65 -13.58 -22.03 8.69
C ARG A 65 -15.02 -22.15 9.14
N GLU A 66 -15.40 -21.48 10.21
CA GLU A 66 -16.74 -21.48 10.82
C GLU A 66 -17.67 -20.45 10.16
N SER A 67 -17.12 -19.56 9.30
CA SER A 67 -17.83 -18.41 8.73
C SER A 67 -18.39 -17.44 9.77
N ILE A 68 -17.73 -17.33 10.94
CA ILE A 68 -18.13 -16.45 12.04
C ILE A 68 -17.30 -15.16 12.00
N ILE A 69 -17.98 -14.01 12.15
CA ILE A 69 -17.34 -12.70 12.29
C ILE A 69 -17.66 -12.14 13.67
N GLU A 70 -16.66 -12.12 14.55
CA GLU A 70 -16.76 -11.61 15.90
C GLU A 70 -16.36 -10.13 15.94
N LYS A 71 -17.29 -9.25 16.33
CA LYS A 71 -16.96 -7.85 16.63
C LYS A 71 -16.24 -7.79 17.98
N ILE A 72 -15.08 -7.15 18.00
CA ILE A 72 -14.25 -6.98 19.20
C ILE A 72 -14.12 -5.53 19.65
N ASP A 73 -14.19 -4.57 18.73
CA ASP A 73 -14.14 -3.14 19.01
C ASP A 73 -14.70 -2.31 17.86
N GLU A 74 -14.55 -0.98 17.93
CA GLU A 74 -14.89 -0.05 16.87
C GLU A 74 -13.93 1.15 16.87
N THR A 75 -13.77 1.81 15.72
CA THR A 75 -12.92 2.99 15.58
C THR A 75 -13.49 4.01 14.58
N ASP A 76 -13.25 5.29 14.85
CA ASP A 76 -13.45 6.42 13.95
C ASP A 76 -12.16 6.88 13.23
N SER A 77 -11.01 6.24 13.56
CA SER A 77 -9.73 6.47 12.88
C SER A 77 -9.52 5.44 11.77
N TRP A 78 -10.19 5.64 10.66
CA TRP A 78 -10.11 4.76 9.50
C TRP A 78 -10.13 5.52 8.18
N SER A 79 -9.66 4.90 7.13
CA SER A 79 -9.77 5.37 5.76
C SER A 79 -10.27 4.26 4.85
N TRP A 80 -10.89 4.66 3.73
CA TRP A 80 -11.48 3.72 2.78
C TRP A 80 -10.49 2.69 2.23
N GLU A 81 -9.28 3.15 1.92
CA GLU A 81 -8.24 2.31 1.30
C GLU A 81 -7.48 1.47 2.33
N GLN A 82 -7.20 2.01 3.51
CA GLN A 82 -6.25 1.41 4.44
C GLN A 82 -6.86 0.94 5.76
N GLY A 83 -8.16 1.13 5.94
CA GLY A 83 -8.81 0.88 7.22
C GLY A 83 -8.16 1.67 8.36
N SER A 84 -8.13 1.10 9.55
CA SER A 84 -7.49 1.67 10.74
C SER A 84 -6.04 1.21 10.93
N ARG A 85 -5.38 0.68 9.90
CA ARG A 85 -4.07 0.00 9.98
C ARG A 85 -4.06 -1.16 10.97
N LEU A 86 -5.19 -1.87 11.04
CA LEU A 86 -5.39 -3.05 11.86
C LEU A 86 -4.43 -4.17 11.45
N GLN A 87 -3.65 -4.66 12.40
CA GLN A 87 -2.64 -5.68 12.16
C GLN A 87 -2.35 -6.51 13.43
N TRP A 88 -1.87 -7.73 13.25
CA TRP A 88 -1.41 -8.56 14.33
C TRP A 88 -0.08 -8.03 14.89
N LEU A 89 -0.04 -7.82 16.21
CA LEU A 89 1.20 -7.54 16.94
C LEU A 89 1.94 -8.85 17.27
N ASN A 90 1.17 -9.86 17.67
CA ASN A 90 1.58 -11.25 17.86
C ASN A 90 0.35 -12.16 17.66
N CYS A 91 0.41 -13.43 18.05
CA CYS A 91 -0.72 -14.37 17.87
C CYS A 91 -1.94 -14.10 18.77
N GLU A 92 -1.79 -13.28 19.82
CA GLU A 92 -2.83 -12.97 20.80
C GLU A 92 -3.22 -11.49 20.84
N GLU A 93 -2.44 -10.63 20.24
CA GLU A 93 -2.64 -9.18 20.28
C GLU A 93 -2.72 -8.59 18.89
N ILE A 94 -3.67 -7.69 18.72
CA ILE A 94 -3.82 -6.84 17.55
C ILE A 94 -3.56 -5.39 17.91
N ILE A 95 -3.18 -4.59 16.92
CA ILE A 95 -3.02 -3.13 17.06
C ILE A 95 -3.74 -2.43 15.92
N TYR A 96 -4.42 -1.33 16.22
CA TYR A 96 -5.17 -0.52 15.27
C TYR A 96 -5.26 0.93 15.75
N ASN A 97 -5.56 1.84 14.82
CA ASN A 97 -5.70 3.26 15.12
C ASN A 97 -7.08 3.60 15.68
N ILE A 98 -7.09 4.52 16.65
CA ILE A 98 -8.28 5.09 17.29
C ILE A 98 -8.16 6.59 17.39
N LYS A 99 -9.28 7.29 17.61
CA LYS A 99 -9.28 8.69 18.01
C LYS A 99 -9.62 8.81 19.50
N LYS A 100 -8.76 9.51 20.23
CA LYS A 100 -9.01 9.83 21.65
C LYS A 100 -8.58 11.27 21.92
N ASN A 101 -9.46 12.05 22.54
CA ASN A 101 -9.23 13.46 22.81
C ASN A 101 -8.83 14.25 21.54
N LYS A 102 -9.56 14.01 20.44
CA LYS A 102 -9.33 14.61 19.11
C LYS A 102 -7.97 14.24 18.44
N LYS A 103 -7.15 13.41 19.06
CA LYS A 103 -5.85 12.95 18.54
C LYS A 103 -5.93 11.53 18.05
N ASN A 104 -5.27 11.27 16.92
CA ASN A 104 -5.06 9.91 16.44
C ASN A 104 -4.03 9.22 17.33
N LYS A 105 -4.40 8.07 17.87
CA LYS A 105 -3.61 7.20 18.74
C LYS A 105 -3.71 5.77 18.23
N SER A 106 -3.04 4.82 18.87
CA SER A 106 -3.27 3.40 18.60
C SER A 106 -3.70 2.64 19.85
N CYS A 107 -4.42 1.56 19.63
CA CYS A 107 -4.89 0.66 20.66
C CYS A 107 -4.31 -0.73 20.41
N ILE A 108 -3.65 -1.30 21.41
CA ILE A 108 -3.32 -2.72 21.47
C ILE A 108 -4.48 -3.41 22.19
N TYR A 109 -5.00 -4.47 21.59
CA TYR A 109 -6.08 -5.29 22.14
C TYR A 109 -5.64 -6.74 22.21
N ASN A 110 -5.73 -7.33 23.41
CA ASN A 110 -5.48 -8.75 23.60
C ASN A 110 -6.80 -9.54 23.41
N ILE A 111 -6.82 -10.45 22.44
CA ILE A 111 -8.04 -11.18 22.05
C ILE A 111 -8.52 -12.20 23.10
N ASN A 112 -7.63 -12.69 23.96
CA ASN A 112 -7.97 -13.69 24.98
C ASN A 112 -8.57 -13.07 26.24
N ASN A 113 -7.89 -12.06 26.81
CA ASN A 113 -8.30 -11.44 28.08
C ASN A 113 -9.06 -10.11 27.90
N LYS A 114 -9.22 -9.64 26.64
CA LYS A 114 -9.93 -8.40 26.24
C LYS A 114 -9.33 -7.10 26.80
N GLN A 115 -8.08 -7.15 27.28
CA GLN A 115 -7.39 -5.96 27.78
C GLN A 115 -6.97 -5.03 26.66
N LYS A 116 -7.04 -3.71 26.93
CA LYS A 116 -6.65 -2.65 26.01
C LYS A 116 -5.49 -1.84 26.60
N LYS A 117 -4.45 -1.58 25.78
CA LYS A 117 -3.40 -0.62 26.06
C LYS A 117 -3.42 0.46 24.96
N ILE A 118 -3.54 1.73 25.36
CA ILE A 118 -3.53 2.86 24.43
C ILE A 118 -2.12 3.43 24.37
N LEU A 119 -1.61 3.61 23.14
CA LEU A 119 -0.36 4.30 22.85
C LEU A 119 -0.65 5.74 22.41
N GLU A 120 0.24 6.65 22.71
CA GLU A 120 0.04 8.09 22.43
C GLU A 120 0.17 8.46 20.94
N SER A 121 0.76 7.57 20.13
CA SER A 121 0.94 7.76 18.68
C SER A 121 0.07 6.80 17.88
N PRO A 122 -0.42 7.18 16.68
CA PRO A 122 -1.03 6.23 15.75
C PRO A 122 0.03 5.29 15.18
N ILE A 123 -0.38 4.17 14.60
CA ILE A 123 0.50 3.23 13.91
C ILE A 123 0.33 3.33 12.39
N TYR A 124 1.43 3.13 11.65
CA TYR A 124 1.38 2.86 10.21
C TYR A 124 2.00 1.51 9.87
N SER A 125 3.27 1.30 10.15
CA SER A 125 4.00 0.06 9.88
C SER A 125 4.67 -0.45 11.16
N LEU A 126 4.62 -1.76 11.37
CA LEU A 126 5.08 -2.43 12.59
C LEU A 126 6.35 -3.24 12.29
N SER A 127 7.38 -3.08 13.11
CA SER A 127 8.50 -4.02 13.23
C SER A 127 8.30 -4.86 14.48
N GLN A 128 7.63 -6.02 14.34
CA GLN A 128 7.36 -6.93 15.45
C GLN A 128 8.66 -7.33 16.18
N LYS A 129 9.70 -7.68 15.42
CA LYS A 129 11.00 -8.11 15.97
C LYS A 129 11.64 -7.05 16.86
N ASN A 130 11.56 -5.78 16.48
CA ASN A 130 12.22 -4.67 17.17
C ASN A 130 11.29 -3.97 18.17
N LYS A 131 10.02 -4.39 18.28
CA LYS A 131 8.98 -3.76 19.11
C LYS A 131 8.88 -2.25 18.87
N LYS A 132 8.96 -1.85 17.58
CA LYS A 132 8.90 -0.47 17.13
C LYS A 132 7.89 -0.32 16.01
N PHE A 133 7.37 0.88 15.83
CA PHE A 133 6.46 1.19 14.73
C PHE A 133 6.75 2.56 14.14
N LEU A 134 6.44 2.70 12.85
CA LEU A 134 6.45 3.97 12.15
C LEU A 134 5.05 4.56 12.18
N TYR A 135 4.98 5.90 12.22
CA TYR A 135 3.74 6.62 12.00
C TYR A 135 3.97 7.93 11.25
N ILE A 136 2.87 8.50 10.77
CA ILE A 136 2.82 9.72 9.98
C ILE A 136 1.65 10.59 10.42
N ASN A 137 1.62 11.82 9.96
CA ASN A 137 0.52 12.73 10.22
C ASN A 137 -0.70 12.40 9.33
N TYR A 138 -1.64 11.61 9.87
CA TYR A 138 -2.84 11.19 9.15
C TYR A 138 -3.78 12.34 8.76
N SER A 139 -3.80 13.43 9.54
CA SER A 139 -4.58 14.63 9.20
C SER A 139 -4.01 15.34 7.98
N ARG A 140 -2.67 15.42 7.87
CA ARG A 140 -2.01 15.97 6.67
C ARG A 140 -2.33 15.12 5.44
N ILE A 141 -2.25 13.80 5.54
CA ILE A 141 -2.60 12.92 4.42
C ILE A 141 -4.07 13.12 4.03
N ARG A 142 -4.99 13.12 4.98
CA ARG A 142 -6.42 13.32 4.71
C ARG A 142 -6.69 14.65 4.00
N HIS A 143 -5.98 15.70 4.37
CA HIS A 143 -6.14 17.02 3.76
C HIS A 143 -5.74 17.02 2.27
N PHE A 144 -4.61 16.39 1.93
CA PHE A 144 -4.07 16.41 0.57
C PHE A 144 -4.48 15.20 -0.28
N TRP A 145 -4.93 14.11 0.35
CA TRP A 145 -5.29 12.86 -0.32
C TRP A 145 -6.46 12.18 0.38
N LYS A 146 -7.68 12.59 0.04
CA LYS A 146 -8.93 12.33 0.79
C LYS A 146 -9.24 10.86 1.11
N ASN A 147 -8.89 9.91 0.23
CA ASN A 147 -9.18 8.49 0.45
C ASN A 147 -8.20 7.81 1.40
N TYR A 148 -7.15 8.54 1.81
CA TYR A 148 -6.13 8.10 2.75
C TYR A 148 -6.10 9.06 3.95
N GLY A 149 -5.55 8.57 5.07
CA GLY A 149 -5.55 9.34 6.31
C GLY A 149 -6.92 9.37 6.99
N TYR A 150 -7.00 10.06 8.11
CA TYR A 150 -8.18 10.05 8.96
C TYR A 150 -8.77 11.44 9.07
N GLU A 151 -10.11 11.50 9.18
CA GLU A 151 -10.82 12.75 9.36
C GLU A 151 -10.37 13.49 10.63
N PHE A 152 -10.42 14.79 10.56
CA PHE A 152 -10.14 15.68 11.68
C PHE A 152 -11.16 16.83 11.70
N THR A 153 -11.50 17.29 12.89
CA THR A 153 -12.56 18.30 13.10
C THR A 153 -12.01 19.72 13.22
N ASP A 154 -10.74 19.86 13.58
CA ASP A 154 -10.14 21.15 13.82
C ASP A 154 -9.62 21.77 12.51
N LYS A 155 -9.73 23.10 12.38
CA LYS A 155 -9.08 23.81 11.28
C LYS A 155 -7.56 23.77 11.51
N ILE A 156 -6.84 23.00 10.69
CA ILE A 156 -5.39 22.88 10.75
C ILE A 156 -4.81 23.63 9.56
N GLU A 157 -3.94 24.59 9.84
CA GLU A 157 -3.07 25.19 8.82
C GLU A 157 -1.82 24.32 8.69
N PHE A 158 -1.59 23.80 7.49
CA PHE A 158 -0.42 23.00 7.22
C PHE A 158 0.69 23.83 6.59
N GLU A 159 1.87 23.78 7.17
CA GLU A 159 3.08 24.29 6.52
C GLU A 159 3.33 23.49 5.23
N ARG A 160 3.89 24.17 4.22
CA ARG A 160 4.18 23.54 2.92
C ARG A 160 5.29 22.52 3.00
N GLN A 161 6.35 22.83 3.74
CA GLN A 161 7.59 22.06 3.81
C GLN A 161 8.11 21.99 5.24
N PRO A 162 7.36 21.35 6.16
CA PRO A 162 7.69 21.39 7.59
C PRO A 162 8.95 20.59 7.91
N ALA A 163 9.77 21.13 8.81
CA ALA A 163 10.92 20.45 9.40
C ALA A 163 10.54 19.53 10.58
N ASN A 164 9.34 19.72 11.14
CA ASN A 164 8.84 19.01 12.32
C ASN A 164 7.70 18.03 12.03
N ASP A 165 7.40 17.75 10.76
CA ASP A 165 6.41 16.76 10.30
C ASP A 165 7.03 15.83 9.28
N GLY A 166 6.64 14.54 9.31
CA GLY A 166 7.20 13.52 8.43
C GLY A 166 6.95 12.10 8.92
N VAL A 167 7.98 11.25 8.90
CA VAL A 167 7.95 9.89 9.45
C VAL A 167 8.55 9.89 10.85
N TYR A 168 7.78 9.37 11.78
CA TYR A 168 8.21 9.18 13.17
C TYR A 168 8.41 7.69 13.45
N LEU A 169 9.42 7.39 14.25
CA LEU A 169 9.65 6.09 14.86
C LEU A 169 9.20 6.16 16.31
N SER A 170 8.40 5.20 16.75
CA SER A 170 7.97 5.06 18.14
C SER A 170 8.13 3.64 18.63
N ASP A 171 8.15 3.47 19.95
CA ASP A 171 8.06 2.17 20.61
C ASP A 171 6.76 2.06 21.46
N PHE A 172 6.59 0.93 22.15
CA PHE A 172 5.41 0.67 22.98
C PHE A 172 5.45 1.35 24.35
N ASP A 173 6.55 2.06 24.68
CA ASP A 173 6.72 2.90 25.88
C ASP A 173 6.52 4.39 25.57
N ASN A 174 6.05 4.70 24.35
CA ASN A 174 5.79 6.04 23.83
C ASN A 174 7.06 6.91 23.63
N ASN A 175 8.25 6.31 23.57
CA ASN A 175 9.43 7.01 23.09
C ASN A 175 9.29 7.24 21.58
N GLN A 176 9.41 8.49 21.14
CA GLN A 176 9.23 8.84 19.74
C GLN A 176 10.35 9.75 19.20
N LYS A 177 10.70 9.55 17.94
CA LYS A 177 11.69 10.35 17.23
C LYS A 177 11.23 10.60 15.79
N LEU A 178 11.37 11.83 15.29
CA LEU A 178 11.24 12.15 13.87
C LEU A 178 12.49 11.59 13.14
N VAL A 179 12.28 10.64 12.23
CA VAL A 179 13.37 9.94 11.53
C VAL A 179 13.51 10.36 10.06
N LEU A 180 12.51 11.04 9.51
CA LEU A 180 12.58 11.69 8.19
C LEU A 180 11.57 12.83 8.14
N SER A 181 12.03 14.09 8.16
CA SER A 181 11.15 15.23 7.98
C SER A 181 10.77 15.44 6.50
N ILE A 182 9.66 16.13 6.26
CA ILE A 182 9.25 16.52 4.90
C ILE A 182 10.31 17.45 4.29
N GLU A 183 10.83 18.41 5.03
CA GLU A 183 11.91 19.31 4.56
C GLU A 183 13.13 18.48 4.11
N LYS A 184 13.60 17.54 4.96
CA LYS A 184 14.73 16.67 4.64
C LYS A 184 14.46 15.80 3.40
N ALA A 185 13.24 15.27 3.28
CA ALA A 185 12.85 14.47 2.11
C ALA A 185 12.86 15.28 0.81
N ILE A 186 12.48 16.56 0.87
CA ILE A 186 12.56 17.50 -0.27
C ILE A 186 14.02 17.70 -0.70
N ASP A 187 14.92 17.91 0.25
CA ASP A 187 16.36 18.07 -0.01
C ASP A 187 16.98 16.81 -0.64
N ILE A 188 16.66 15.62 -0.11
CA ILE A 188 17.11 14.32 -0.65
C ILE A 188 16.64 14.15 -2.10
N CYS A 189 15.44 14.60 -2.43
CA CYS A 189 14.90 14.54 -3.78
C CYS A 189 15.51 15.59 -4.73
N GLY A 190 16.32 16.52 -4.22
CA GLY A 190 16.87 17.64 -5.00
C GLY A 190 15.80 18.63 -5.48
N LEU A 191 14.67 18.70 -4.76
CA LEU A 191 13.58 19.60 -5.10
C LEU A 191 13.87 21.00 -4.54
N LYS A 192 13.49 22.03 -5.30
CA LYS A 192 13.60 23.41 -4.82
C LYS A 192 12.46 23.71 -3.87
N LYS A 193 12.68 24.63 -2.93
CA LYS A 193 11.61 25.26 -2.15
C LYS A 193 10.59 25.83 -3.13
N SER A 194 9.35 25.38 -3.01
CA SER A 194 8.24 25.71 -3.91
C SER A 194 6.98 26.04 -3.11
N ASN A 195 5.98 26.56 -3.78
CA ASN A 195 4.67 26.83 -3.18
C ASN A 195 3.82 25.54 -3.03
N GLN A 196 4.38 24.36 -3.27
CA GLN A 196 3.70 23.08 -3.17
C GLN A 196 3.57 22.62 -1.71
N TYR A 197 2.48 21.93 -1.42
CA TYR A 197 2.30 21.20 -0.16
C TYR A 197 2.77 19.77 -0.33
N PHE A 198 3.71 19.37 0.51
CA PHE A 198 4.25 18.01 0.50
C PHE A 198 3.67 17.19 1.64
N PHE A 199 3.60 15.88 1.41
CA PHE A 199 3.26 14.90 2.44
C PHE A 199 4.04 13.59 2.22
N ILE A 200 4.30 12.85 3.30
CA ILE A 200 4.93 11.54 3.23
C ILE A 200 3.85 10.47 3.42
N ALA A 201 3.89 9.43 2.59
CA ALA A 201 2.95 8.33 2.60
C ALA A 201 3.68 6.98 2.55
N HIS A 202 2.99 5.92 2.97
CA HIS A 202 3.43 4.53 2.90
C HIS A 202 4.80 4.23 3.52
N PRO A 203 5.14 4.72 4.73
CA PRO A 203 6.36 4.29 5.38
C PRO A 203 6.24 2.79 5.74
N THR A 204 7.15 1.97 5.21
CA THR A 204 7.10 0.51 5.37
C THR A 204 8.48 -0.01 5.75
N PHE A 205 8.56 -0.72 6.90
CA PHE A 205 9.80 -1.32 7.36
C PHE A 205 10.31 -2.40 6.41
N SER A 206 11.64 -2.53 6.35
CA SER A 206 12.30 -3.72 5.84
C SER A 206 12.02 -4.93 6.75
N PRO A 207 12.17 -6.17 6.26
CA PRO A 207 11.93 -7.37 7.06
C PRO A 207 12.71 -7.46 8.38
N LYS A 208 13.92 -6.87 8.45
CA LYS A 208 14.70 -6.79 9.71
C LYS A 208 14.29 -5.59 10.58
N GLY A 209 13.57 -4.61 10.04
CA GLY A 209 13.17 -3.40 10.76
C GLY A 209 14.30 -2.41 11.04
N ASP A 210 15.43 -2.52 10.34
CA ASP A 210 16.58 -1.62 10.42
C ASP A 210 16.55 -0.52 9.36
N LYS A 211 15.69 -0.67 8.36
CA LYS A 211 15.42 0.30 7.30
C LYS A 211 13.93 0.48 7.11
N PHE A 212 13.56 1.56 6.45
CA PHE A 212 12.21 1.71 5.89
C PHE A 212 12.25 2.45 4.56
N VAL A 213 11.21 2.25 3.77
CA VAL A 213 10.97 3.05 2.56
C VAL A 213 9.73 3.89 2.74
N SER A 214 9.64 5.02 2.02
CA SER A 214 8.48 5.91 2.03
C SER A 214 8.36 6.69 0.73
N LEU A 215 7.17 7.25 0.50
CA LEU A 215 6.89 8.11 -0.65
C LEU A 215 6.74 9.56 -0.21
N LEU A 216 7.64 10.45 -0.67
CA LEU A 216 7.38 11.89 -0.64
C LEU A 216 6.47 12.23 -1.81
N ARG A 217 5.35 12.90 -1.53
CA ARG A 217 4.31 13.19 -2.52
C ARG A 217 3.86 14.65 -2.49
N PHE A 218 3.44 15.14 -3.65
CA PHE A 218 2.73 16.40 -3.81
C PHE A 218 1.87 16.39 -5.07
N ILE A 219 0.86 17.25 -5.11
CA ILE A 219 0.05 17.47 -6.30
C ILE A 219 0.61 18.70 -7.01
N ASN A 220 1.01 18.55 -8.27
CA ASN A 220 1.55 19.66 -9.06
C ASN A 220 0.44 20.60 -9.55
N GLU A 221 0.82 21.72 -10.18
CA GLU A 221 -0.10 22.74 -10.72
C GLU A 221 -1.11 22.19 -11.75
N SER A 222 -0.79 21.05 -12.38
CA SER A 222 -1.68 20.36 -13.32
C SER A 222 -2.60 19.33 -12.65
N GLY A 223 -2.65 19.26 -11.30
CA GLY A 223 -3.44 18.31 -10.55
C GLY A 223 -2.89 16.87 -10.57
N ILE A 224 -1.64 16.66 -10.98
CA ILE A 224 -1.02 15.34 -11.09
C ILE A 224 -0.27 15.03 -9.80
N LEU A 225 -0.52 13.85 -9.24
CA LEU A 225 0.24 13.33 -8.09
C LEU A 225 1.65 12.92 -8.52
N ILE A 226 2.65 13.56 -7.92
CA ILE A 226 4.08 13.29 -8.11
C ILE A 226 4.60 12.57 -6.88
N SER A 227 5.39 11.53 -7.07
CA SER A 227 5.92 10.67 -6.00
C SER A 227 7.42 10.46 -6.14
N TYR A 228 8.14 10.52 -5.02
CA TYR A 228 9.56 10.20 -4.89
C TYR A 228 9.73 9.08 -3.87
N PHE A 229 10.53 8.08 -4.19
CA PHE A 229 10.71 6.89 -3.36
C PHE A 229 12.04 6.97 -2.63
N ILE A 230 11.98 6.98 -1.29
CA ILE A 230 13.13 7.18 -0.41
C ILE A 230 13.29 5.96 0.49
N CYS A 231 14.52 5.46 0.60
CA CYS A 231 14.93 4.49 1.62
C CYS A 231 15.69 5.22 2.73
N THR A 232 15.34 4.92 3.98
CA THR A 232 16.04 5.40 5.18
C THR A 232 16.64 4.22 5.93
N ASP A 233 17.94 4.27 6.21
CA ASP A 233 18.65 3.33 7.08
C ASP A 233 18.69 3.91 8.50
N LEU A 234 18.01 3.27 9.43
CA LEU A 234 17.83 3.75 10.81
C LEU A 234 19.12 3.59 11.65
N ASN A 235 20.00 2.68 11.28
CA ASN A 235 21.24 2.44 12.00
C ASN A 235 22.34 3.45 11.60
N LYS A 236 22.35 3.80 10.30
CA LYS A 236 23.33 4.73 9.73
C LYS A 236 22.87 6.18 9.72
N ASP A 237 21.58 6.41 9.98
CA ASP A 237 20.91 7.72 9.84
C ASP A 237 21.12 8.32 8.43
N THR A 238 21.02 7.46 7.39
CA THR A 238 21.21 7.84 5.99
C THR A 238 19.97 7.64 5.17
N HIS A 239 19.86 8.45 4.11
CA HIS A 239 18.70 8.43 3.23
C HIS A 239 19.14 8.30 1.77
N THR A 240 18.48 7.45 1.01
CA THR A 240 18.78 7.21 -0.41
C THR A 240 17.52 7.38 -1.25
N LEU A 241 17.60 8.21 -2.28
CA LEU A 241 16.54 8.35 -3.27
C LEU A 241 16.61 7.17 -4.24
N LEU A 242 15.55 6.35 -4.30
CA LEU A 242 15.49 5.14 -5.11
C LEU A 242 14.81 5.36 -6.48
N ALA A 243 13.74 6.16 -6.53
CA ALA A 243 13.00 6.42 -7.77
C ALA A 243 12.27 7.77 -7.72
N ARG A 244 11.90 8.31 -8.90
CA ARG A 244 11.39 9.68 -9.06
C ARG A 244 10.09 9.74 -9.84
N GLU A 245 9.22 10.66 -9.47
CA GLU A 245 8.04 11.20 -10.19
C GLU A 245 6.85 10.28 -10.39
N LYS A 246 7.03 9.14 -10.99
CA LYS A 246 5.99 8.12 -11.13
C LYS A 246 6.44 6.88 -10.37
N VAL A 247 6.13 6.86 -9.11
CA VAL A 247 6.30 5.71 -8.22
C VAL A 247 4.96 5.47 -7.54
N SER A 248 4.55 4.22 -7.49
CA SER A 248 3.24 3.85 -6.95
C SER A 248 3.41 2.79 -5.86
N HIS A 249 3.25 1.54 -6.17
CA HIS A 249 3.25 0.45 -5.22
C HIS A 249 4.59 -0.26 -5.17
N PHE A 250 4.93 -0.77 -4.02
CA PHE A 250 6.21 -1.45 -3.77
C PHE A 250 6.04 -2.51 -2.69
N GLU A 251 6.99 -3.45 -2.65
CA GLU A 251 7.09 -4.47 -1.62
C GLU A 251 8.55 -4.90 -1.42
N TRP A 252 8.91 -5.23 -0.19
CA TRP A 252 10.21 -5.81 0.14
C TRP A 252 10.25 -7.29 -0.28
N VAL A 253 11.28 -7.66 -1.06
CA VAL A 253 11.58 -9.07 -1.37
C VAL A 253 12.40 -9.70 -0.24
N ASP A 254 13.38 -8.94 0.21
CA ASP A 254 14.25 -9.23 1.35
C ASP A 254 14.70 -7.91 1.99
N ASN A 255 15.69 -7.95 2.90
CA ASN A 255 16.12 -6.73 3.61
C ASN A 255 16.87 -5.72 2.74
N ASP A 256 17.28 -6.09 1.56
CA ASP A 256 18.12 -5.29 0.68
C ASP A 256 17.59 -5.21 -0.77
N THR A 257 16.45 -5.84 -1.03
CA THR A 257 15.81 -5.90 -2.35
C THR A 257 14.34 -5.49 -2.27
N ILE A 258 13.92 -4.61 -3.19
CA ILE A 258 12.56 -4.08 -3.26
C ILE A 258 12.02 -4.26 -4.68
N VAL A 259 10.78 -4.70 -4.82
CA VAL A 259 10.00 -4.59 -6.07
C VAL A 259 9.16 -3.33 -6.01
N VAL A 260 9.17 -2.54 -7.07
CA VAL A 260 8.46 -1.26 -7.15
C VAL A 260 7.90 -1.01 -8.55
N TRP A 261 6.67 -0.51 -8.61
CA TRP A 261 6.12 0.02 -9.85
C TRP A 261 6.59 1.46 -10.04
N CYS A 262 7.48 1.66 -10.99
CA CYS A 262 8.04 2.99 -11.26
C CYS A 262 8.43 3.19 -12.73
N ARG A 263 8.71 4.45 -13.07
CA ARG A 263 9.30 4.81 -14.35
C ARG A 263 10.81 4.62 -14.30
N ASN A 264 11.36 3.94 -15.31
CA ASN A 264 12.81 3.95 -15.53
C ASN A 264 13.16 5.16 -16.38
N LEU A 265 13.75 6.17 -15.76
CA LEU A 265 14.33 7.31 -16.48
C LEU A 265 15.79 6.97 -16.81
N SER A 266 16.17 7.02 -18.09
CA SER A 266 17.57 6.81 -18.45
C SER A 266 18.46 7.89 -17.81
N PRO A 267 19.69 7.57 -17.35
CA PRO A 267 20.62 8.53 -16.77
C PRO A 267 20.92 9.72 -17.70
N LYS A 268 20.84 9.54 -19.03
CA LYS A 268 20.97 10.61 -20.02
C LYS A 268 19.81 11.60 -19.95
N TYR A 269 18.58 11.12 -19.74
CA TYR A 269 17.39 11.97 -19.60
C TYR A 269 17.44 12.77 -18.30
N GLU A 270 17.91 12.17 -17.21
CA GLU A 270 18.12 12.87 -15.93
C GLU A 270 19.12 14.02 -16.07
N LYS A 271 20.28 13.80 -16.71
CA LYS A 271 21.28 14.86 -16.94
C LYS A 271 20.73 16.05 -17.75
N ILE A 272 19.90 15.79 -18.74
CA ILE A 272 19.27 16.83 -19.57
C ILE A 272 18.26 17.65 -18.75
N ARG A 273 17.52 17.00 -17.85
CA ARG A 273 16.48 17.63 -17.05
C ARG A 273 17.01 18.49 -15.91
N PHE A 274 18.17 18.16 -15.34
CA PHE A 274 18.81 18.99 -14.31
C PHE A 274 19.50 20.23 -14.88
N ASN A 275 19.60 20.36 -16.22
CA ASN A 275 20.11 21.57 -16.85
C ASN A 275 18.96 22.55 -17.11
N LYS A 276 18.90 23.63 -16.31
CA LYS A 276 17.83 24.65 -16.28
C LYS A 276 17.50 25.25 -17.66
N TYR A 277 18.50 25.35 -18.56
CA TYR A 277 18.33 25.86 -19.93
C TYR A 277 17.74 24.79 -20.86
N LEU A 278 18.09 23.53 -20.65
CA LEU A 278 17.61 22.43 -21.47
C LEU A 278 16.17 22.01 -21.07
N GLU A 279 15.77 22.15 -19.80
CA GLU A 279 14.41 21.83 -19.36
C GLU A 279 13.36 22.68 -20.06
N LYS A 280 13.58 24.00 -20.16
CA LYS A 280 12.62 24.94 -20.76
C LYS A 280 12.42 24.71 -22.27
N TYR A 281 13.47 24.37 -22.98
CA TYR A 281 13.44 24.21 -24.44
C TYR A 281 13.25 22.76 -24.90
N PHE A 282 13.83 21.80 -24.18
CA PHE A 282 13.85 20.40 -24.59
C PHE A 282 12.57 19.65 -24.15
N VAL A 283 12.04 19.89 -22.95
CA VAL A 283 10.84 19.19 -22.45
C VAL A 283 9.61 19.61 -23.26
N SER A 284 9.47 20.88 -23.63
CA SER A 284 8.37 21.35 -24.51
C SER A 284 8.49 20.78 -25.93
N SER A 285 9.71 20.72 -26.45
CA SER A 285 10.00 20.19 -27.80
C SER A 285 9.89 18.66 -27.84
N ILE A 286 10.39 17.96 -26.81
CA ILE A 286 10.22 16.51 -26.69
C ILE A 286 8.75 16.12 -26.49
N LYS A 287 7.96 16.88 -25.72
CA LYS A 287 6.51 16.64 -25.62
C LYS A 287 5.80 16.82 -26.97
N LYS A 288 6.23 17.78 -27.79
CA LYS A 288 5.72 17.94 -29.16
C LYS A 288 6.16 16.81 -30.08
N ILE A 289 7.42 16.38 -30.01
CA ILE A 289 7.96 15.27 -30.79
C ILE A 289 7.33 13.94 -30.33
N LEU A 290 7.16 13.72 -29.03
CA LEU A 290 6.49 12.53 -28.49
C LEU A 290 5.02 12.46 -28.93
N LYS A 291 4.32 13.60 -29.07
CA LYS A 291 2.95 13.63 -29.63
C LYS A 291 2.88 13.26 -31.12
N LEU A 292 3.97 13.44 -31.84
CA LEU A 292 4.09 13.06 -33.25
C LEU A 292 4.54 11.61 -33.47
N LEU A 293 5.07 10.95 -32.43
CA LEU A 293 5.44 9.55 -32.50
C LEU A 293 4.20 8.66 -32.36
N LYS A 294 4.21 7.51 -33.05
CA LYS A 294 3.14 6.49 -32.91
C LYS A 294 2.96 6.11 -31.44
N PRO A 295 1.71 5.91 -30.97
CA PRO A 295 1.41 5.60 -29.55
C PRO A 295 2.27 4.51 -28.94
N GLY A 296 2.62 3.46 -29.71
CA GLY A 296 3.48 2.37 -29.21
C GLY A 296 4.94 2.76 -28.96
N ILE A 297 5.47 3.79 -29.63
CA ILE A 297 6.84 4.29 -29.38
C ILE A 297 6.84 5.21 -28.15
N GLN A 298 5.80 6.00 -27.95
CA GLN A 298 5.61 6.81 -26.74
C GLN A 298 5.57 5.90 -25.50
N GLN A 299 4.81 4.80 -25.57
CA GLN A 299 4.67 3.85 -24.48
C GLN A 299 5.99 3.18 -24.12
N LYS A 300 6.83 2.82 -25.11
CA LYS A 300 8.18 2.25 -24.89
C LYS A 300 9.17 3.22 -24.23
N LEU A 301 9.09 4.50 -24.55
CA LEU A 301 10.02 5.53 -24.04
C LEU A 301 9.64 6.06 -22.64
N ILE A 302 8.36 5.98 -22.27
CA ILE A 302 7.83 6.59 -21.03
C ILE A 302 7.13 5.55 -20.15
N SER A 303 7.26 4.26 -20.45
CA SER A 303 6.53 3.20 -19.76
C SER A 303 6.96 3.05 -18.30
N THR A 304 5.96 2.93 -17.43
CA THR A 304 6.12 2.46 -16.06
C THR A 304 6.02 0.94 -16.04
N HIS A 305 6.84 0.29 -15.23
CA HIS A 305 6.87 -1.16 -15.07
C HIS A 305 7.22 -1.52 -13.63
N TYR A 306 7.03 -2.78 -13.26
CA TYR A 306 7.67 -3.33 -12.09
C TYR A 306 9.17 -3.45 -12.31
N HIS A 307 9.93 -2.93 -11.36
CA HIS A 307 11.38 -3.02 -11.29
C HIS A 307 11.80 -3.61 -9.96
N MET A 308 12.90 -4.32 -9.97
CA MET A 308 13.62 -4.71 -8.76
C MET A 308 14.75 -3.72 -8.53
N ILE A 309 14.86 -3.22 -7.30
CA ILE A 309 15.92 -2.34 -6.82
C ILE A 309 16.70 -3.10 -5.76
N LYS A 310 18.01 -3.20 -5.93
CA LYS A 310 18.93 -3.69 -4.90
C LYS A 310 19.62 -2.51 -4.22
N LEU A 311 19.60 -2.47 -2.89
CA LEU A 311 20.10 -1.32 -2.13
C LEU A 311 21.63 -1.15 -2.18
N ASP A 312 22.38 -2.20 -2.54
CA ASP A 312 23.83 -2.13 -2.83
C ASP A 312 24.12 -1.38 -4.14
N ASN A 313 23.17 -1.39 -5.08
CA ASN A 313 23.23 -0.62 -6.33
C ASN A 313 21.88 0.00 -6.69
N PRO A 314 21.40 0.99 -5.89
CA PRO A 314 20.02 1.50 -5.96
C PRO A 314 19.69 2.23 -7.27
N TYR A 315 20.69 2.60 -8.04
CA TYR A 315 20.51 3.29 -9.32
C TYR A 315 20.29 2.33 -10.51
N LYS A 316 20.47 1.02 -10.30
CA LYS A 316 20.24 0.00 -11.31
C LYS A 316 18.86 -0.61 -11.15
N LEU A 317 17.90 -0.13 -11.92
CA LEU A 317 16.56 -0.72 -12.01
C LEU A 317 16.59 -1.97 -12.89
N ILE A 318 16.22 -3.11 -12.33
CA ILE A 318 16.10 -4.39 -13.05
C ILE A 318 14.62 -4.58 -13.38
N LYS A 319 14.26 -4.45 -14.66
CA LYS A 319 12.88 -4.60 -15.11
C LYS A 319 12.42 -6.05 -14.98
N LEU A 320 11.24 -6.27 -14.41
CA LEU A 320 10.58 -7.57 -14.40
C LEU A 320 9.95 -7.88 -15.77
N ASN A 321 9.55 -9.13 -15.99
CA ASN A 321 9.04 -9.62 -17.30
C ASN A 321 8.00 -8.68 -17.91
N GLU A 322 8.20 -8.30 -19.19
CA GLU A 322 7.39 -7.29 -19.88
C GLU A 322 6.04 -7.81 -20.39
N ASN A 323 5.94 -9.13 -20.68
CA ASN A 323 4.85 -9.62 -21.53
C ASN A 323 3.51 -9.76 -20.80
N ASN A 324 3.51 -10.02 -19.48
CA ASN A 324 2.28 -10.32 -18.73
C ASN A 324 2.14 -9.51 -17.42
N LEU A 325 3.16 -8.73 -17.01
CA LEU A 325 3.14 -7.90 -15.81
C LEU A 325 3.26 -6.42 -16.22
N THR A 326 2.29 -5.96 -17.00
CA THR A 326 2.33 -4.66 -17.70
C THR A 326 1.48 -3.59 -17.06
N GLU A 327 0.76 -3.90 -16.00
CA GLU A 327 -0.16 -3.00 -15.31
C GLU A 327 0.30 -2.80 -13.85
N ASP A 328 0.03 -1.62 -13.31
CA ASP A 328 0.21 -1.31 -11.89
C ASP A 328 -0.79 -2.09 -11.04
N GLY A 329 -0.41 -2.41 -9.82
CA GLY A 329 -1.24 -3.12 -8.85
C GLY A 329 -0.58 -3.15 -7.48
N HIS A 330 -1.11 -3.97 -6.59
CA HIS A 330 -0.75 -4.04 -5.18
C HIS A 330 0.11 -5.29 -4.91
N PRO A 331 1.45 -5.18 -5.04
CA PRO A 331 2.33 -6.32 -4.89
C PRO A 331 2.46 -6.75 -3.43
N GLN A 332 2.54 -8.05 -3.19
CA GLN A 332 3.02 -8.63 -1.95
C GLN A 332 3.89 -9.86 -2.25
N VAL A 333 5.03 -9.97 -1.59
CA VAL A 333 5.98 -11.07 -1.81
C VAL A 333 5.72 -12.19 -0.81
N SER A 334 5.80 -13.44 -1.27
CA SER A 334 5.71 -14.63 -0.43
C SER A 334 6.87 -14.68 0.58
N LYS A 335 6.68 -15.34 1.71
CA LYS A 335 7.66 -15.39 2.81
C LYS A 335 9.03 -15.94 2.39
N ASN A 336 9.06 -16.83 1.39
CA ASN A 336 10.32 -17.37 0.85
C ASN A 336 10.98 -16.50 -0.22
N GLY A 337 10.40 -15.32 -0.53
CA GLY A 337 10.95 -14.39 -1.51
C GLY A 337 10.81 -14.81 -2.97
N ARG A 338 10.12 -15.93 -3.28
CA ARG A 338 10.04 -16.48 -4.64
C ARG A 338 8.88 -15.91 -5.45
N PHE A 339 7.70 -15.78 -4.84
CA PHE A 339 6.49 -15.40 -5.55
C PHE A 339 6.04 -13.98 -5.19
N LEU A 340 5.69 -13.21 -6.20
CA LEU A 340 5.02 -11.93 -6.07
C LEU A 340 3.56 -12.13 -6.47
N ILE A 341 2.62 -11.92 -5.55
CA ILE A 341 1.20 -11.78 -5.87
C ILE A 341 0.88 -10.31 -6.11
N THR A 342 0.08 -10.00 -7.12
CA THR A 342 -0.39 -8.63 -7.39
C THR A 342 -1.75 -8.67 -8.09
N ASP A 343 -2.49 -7.60 -7.96
CA ASP A 343 -3.71 -7.38 -8.75
C ASP A 343 -3.44 -6.41 -9.91
N THR A 344 -4.49 -6.08 -10.64
CA THR A 344 -4.54 -4.95 -11.58
C THR A 344 -5.71 -4.05 -11.25
N TYR A 345 -5.67 -2.80 -11.69
CA TYR A 345 -6.86 -1.97 -11.69
C TYR A 345 -7.93 -2.51 -12.63
N ALA A 346 -9.19 -2.12 -12.37
CA ALA A 346 -10.30 -2.52 -13.20
C ALA A 346 -10.11 -2.04 -14.65
N ASN A 347 -10.18 -2.97 -15.59
CA ASN A 347 -10.14 -2.65 -17.01
C ASN A 347 -11.43 -1.94 -17.49
N LYS A 348 -11.52 -1.62 -18.80
CA LYS A 348 -12.67 -0.89 -19.37
C LYS A 348 -14.01 -1.58 -19.17
N ILE A 349 -14.03 -2.91 -19.09
CA ILE A 349 -15.24 -3.73 -18.87
C ILE A 349 -15.46 -4.08 -17.41
N GLY A 350 -14.61 -3.55 -16.50
CA GLY A 350 -14.78 -3.63 -15.05
C GLY A 350 -14.16 -4.86 -14.39
N TYR A 351 -13.21 -5.57 -15.02
CA TYR A 351 -12.53 -6.72 -14.42
C TYR A 351 -11.14 -6.34 -13.90
N GLN A 352 -10.83 -6.82 -12.71
CA GLN A 352 -9.51 -6.79 -12.08
C GLN A 352 -8.90 -8.19 -12.12
N LYS A 353 -7.62 -8.30 -12.48
CA LYS A 353 -6.91 -9.56 -12.51
C LYS A 353 -6.12 -9.76 -11.22
N LEU A 354 -5.98 -11.01 -10.82
CA LEU A 354 -5.08 -11.49 -9.79
C LEU A 354 -3.98 -12.32 -10.45
N LEU A 355 -2.72 -11.90 -10.28
CA LEU A 355 -1.57 -12.43 -10.98
C LEU A 355 -0.51 -12.90 -10.00
N LEU A 356 0.07 -14.07 -10.23
CA LEU A 356 1.19 -14.64 -9.50
C LEU A 356 2.45 -14.59 -10.38
N TYR A 357 3.49 -13.90 -9.94
CA TYR A 357 4.76 -13.80 -10.66
C TYR A 357 5.86 -14.59 -9.94
N ASP A 358 6.49 -15.54 -10.64
CA ASP A 358 7.66 -16.26 -10.14
C ASP A 358 8.91 -15.41 -10.41
N LEU A 359 9.50 -14.86 -9.35
CA LEU A 359 10.68 -13.99 -9.40
C LEU A 359 11.94 -14.75 -9.87
N ILE A 360 11.98 -16.08 -9.74
CA ILE A 360 13.11 -16.91 -10.18
C ILE A 360 12.97 -17.25 -11.67
N LYS A 361 11.79 -17.73 -12.07
CA LYS A 361 11.53 -18.15 -13.46
C LYS A 361 11.17 -16.98 -14.38
N ASN A 362 10.98 -15.76 -13.84
CA ASN A 362 10.52 -14.56 -14.55
C ASN A 362 9.24 -14.83 -15.37
N LYS A 363 8.25 -15.47 -14.76
CA LYS A 363 7.03 -15.88 -15.42
C LYS A 363 5.79 -15.48 -14.63
N THR A 364 4.80 -14.94 -15.34
CA THR A 364 3.50 -14.58 -14.77
C THR A 364 2.49 -15.71 -14.97
N HIS A 365 1.73 -16.02 -13.93
CA HIS A 365 0.65 -16.98 -13.91
C HIS A 365 -0.66 -16.29 -13.54
N PHE A 366 -1.72 -16.60 -14.25
CA PHE A 366 -3.06 -16.14 -13.95
C PHE A 366 -3.61 -16.93 -12.76
N VAL A 367 -4.09 -16.20 -11.73
CA VAL A 367 -4.78 -16.77 -10.56
C VAL A 367 -6.29 -16.61 -10.70
N GLY A 368 -6.74 -15.41 -11.07
CA GLY A 368 -8.16 -15.14 -11.26
C GLY A 368 -8.44 -13.77 -11.82
N GLU A 369 -9.72 -13.52 -12.15
CA GLU A 369 -10.24 -12.20 -12.48
C GLU A 369 -11.61 -12.00 -11.85
N PHE A 370 -11.89 -10.78 -11.39
CA PHE A 370 -13.08 -10.44 -10.60
C PHE A 370 -13.71 -9.16 -11.13
N LYS A 371 -15.03 -9.14 -11.28
CA LYS A 371 -15.78 -7.99 -11.77
C LYS A 371 -16.05 -7.01 -10.62
N VAL A 372 -15.75 -5.75 -10.83
CA VAL A 372 -16.13 -4.69 -9.89
C VAL A 372 -17.62 -4.39 -10.01
N ASP A 373 -18.32 -4.28 -8.89
CA ASP A 373 -19.73 -3.92 -8.86
C ASP A 373 -19.97 -2.50 -9.42
N SER A 374 -21.04 -2.37 -10.19
CA SER A 374 -21.39 -1.10 -10.88
C SER A 374 -21.76 0.03 -9.92
N TYR A 375 -22.37 -0.29 -8.77
CA TYR A 375 -22.76 0.71 -7.77
C TYR A 375 -21.52 1.44 -7.21
N LEU A 376 -20.49 0.71 -6.86
CA LEU A 376 -19.24 1.28 -6.34
C LEU A 376 -18.50 2.11 -7.40
N LYS A 377 -18.49 1.62 -8.64
CA LYS A 377 -17.92 2.36 -9.78
C LYS A 377 -18.61 3.71 -9.99
N ASN A 378 -19.93 3.75 -9.90
CA ASN A 378 -20.73 4.96 -10.08
C ASN A 378 -20.53 6.00 -8.96
N LYS A 379 -20.06 5.57 -7.78
CA LYS A 379 -19.73 6.45 -6.64
C LYS A 379 -18.27 6.91 -6.65
N ASN A 380 -17.50 6.60 -7.68
CA ASN A 380 -16.03 6.85 -7.75
C ASN A 380 -15.25 6.26 -6.57
N LEU A 381 -15.80 5.23 -5.93
CA LEU A 381 -15.12 4.48 -4.90
C LEU A 381 -14.30 3.40 -5.57
N LYS A 382 -12.99 3.49 -5.43
CA LYS A 382 -12.08 2.45 -5.90
C LYS A 382 -12.12 1.28 -4.94
N TYR A 383 -12.15 0.11 -5.52
CA TYR A 383 -11.99 -1.16 -4.85
C TYR A 383 -10.96 -1.95 -5.58
N ASP A 384 -9.85 -2.18 -4.94
CA ASP A 384 -8.79 -2.99 -5.48
C ASP A 384 -8.74 -4.31 -4.69
N LEU A 385 -8.28 -5.39 -5.32
CA LEU A 385 -8.31 -6.71 -4.70
C LEU A 385 -7.37 -6.80 -3.50
N HIS A 386 -6.29 -5.99 -3.50
CA HIS A 386 -5.31 -5.94 -2.41
C HIS A 386 -4.91 -7.34 -1.92
N PRO A 387 -4.30 -8.18 -2.76
CA PRO A 387 -3.99 -9.56 -2.38
C PRO A 387 -2.96 -9.60 -1.24
N ARG A 388 -3.17 -10.50 -0.28
CA ARG A 388 -2.29 -10.68 0.90
C ARG A 388 -2.04 -12.17 1.15
N TRP A 389 -0.78 -12.52 1.32
CA TRP A 389 -0.38 -13.87 1.66
C TRP A 389 -0.73 -14.25 3.10
N ASN A 390 -1.09 -15.53 3.31
CA ASN A 390 -0.96 -16.15 4.61
C ASN A 390 0.52 -16.45 4.94
N HIS A 391 0.81 -16.82 6.18
CA HIS A 391 2.18 -17.06 6.62
C HIS A 391 2.87 -18.28 5.97
N ASN A 392 2.10 -19.22 5.44
CA ASN A 392 2.61 -20.41 4.74
C ASN A 392 2.77 -20.17 3.22
N SER A 393 2.36 -19.01 2.72
CA SER A 393 2.43 -18.64 1.29
C SER A 393 1.74 -19.64 0.36
N ASN A 394 0.60 -20.17 0.78
CA ASN A 394 -0.23 -21.10 0.00
C ASN A 394 -1.69 -20.64 -0.11
N LYS A 395 -2.08 -19.62 0.66
CA LYS A 395 -3.40 -18.98 0.59
C LYS A 395 -3.23 -17.48 0.42
N ILE A 396 -4.23 -16.87 -0.21
CA ILE A 396 -4.31 -15.43 -0.43
C ILE A 396 -5.65 -14.92 0.08
N SER A 397 -5.67 -13.81 0.81
CA SER A 397 -6.91 -13.05 1.01
C SER A 397 -7.00 -11.93 -0.02
N ILE A 398 -8.20 -11.67 -0.52
CA ILE A 398 -8.53 -10.53 -1.38
C ILE A 398 -9.80 -9.87 -0.88
N ASP A 399 -9.98 -8.58 -1.25
CA ASP A 399 -11.27 -7.90 -1.17
C ASP A 399 -11.86 -7.82 -2.58
N SER A 400 -13.15 -8.08 -2.75
CA SER A 400 -13.83 -7.97 -4.04
C SER A 400 -15.29 -7.60 -3.87
N SER A 401 -15.86 -6.98 -4.89
CA SER A 401 -17.27 -6.61 -4.93
C SER A 401 -18.06 -7.38 -5.99
N HIS A 402 -17.53 -8.49 -6.51
CA HIS A 402 -18.15 -9.23 -7.62
C HIS A 402 -19.52 -9.86 -7.27
N ASP A 403 -19.82 -10.00 -5.99
CA ASP A 403 -21.11 -10.49 -5.47
C ASP A 403 -22.09 -9.34 -5.07
N GLY A 404 -21.80 -8.09 -5.49
CA GLY A 404 -22.70 -6.94 -5.30
C GLY A 404 -22.47 -6.11 -4.04
N SER A 405 -21.53 -6.51 -3.17
CA SER A 405 -21.05 -5.77 -1.98
C SER A 405 -19.58 -6.05 -1.75
N ARG A 406 -18.91 -5.26 -0.91
CA ARG A 406 -17.50 -5.47 -0.58
C ARG A 406 -17.36 -6.66 0.35
N GLN A 407 -16.76 -7.70 -0.15
CA GLN A 407 -16.53 -8.93 0.62
C GLN A 407 -15.06 -9.31 0.60
N SER A 408 -14.62 -10.01 1.64
CA SER A 408 -13.29 -10.59 1.71
C SER A 408 -13.35 -12.10 1.41
N TYR A 409 -12.37 -12.57 0.65
CA TYR A 409 -12.28 -13.96 0.18
C TYR A 409 -10.94 -14.55 0.53
N ILE A 410 -10.90 -15.84 0.81
CA ILE A 410 -9.67 -16.63 0.93
C ILE A 410 -9.59 -17.57 -0.27
N ILE A 411 -8.49 -17.49 -1.01
CA ILE A 411 -8.21 -18.32 -2.18
C ILE A 411 -7.04 -19.24 -1.84
N ASP A 412 -7.25 -20.54 -1.95
CA ASP A 412 -6.19 -21.53 -1.90
C ASP A 412 -5.53 -21.62 -3.28
N ILE A 413 -4.20 -21.53 -3.32
CA ILE A 413 -3.39 -21.64 -4.53
C ILE A 413 -2.26 -22.65 -4.40
N GLN A 414 -2.32 -23.55 -3.42
CA GLN A 414 -1.27 -24.55 -3.18
C GLN A 414 -1.05 -25.43 -4.42
N GLU A 415 -2.14 -25.89 -5.07
CA GLU A 415 -2.05 -26.71 -6.28
C GLU A 415 -1.41 -25.93 -7.44
N LEU A 416 -1.77 -24.65 -7.61
CA LEU A 416 -1.14 -23.78 -8.61
C LEU A 416 0.36 -23.66 -8.37
N ILE A 417 0.77 -23.40 -7.12
CA ILE A 417 2.20 -23.32 -6.76
C ILE A 417 2.91 -24.63 -7.08
N ASN A 418 2.34 -25.77 -6.71
CA ASN A 418 2.93 -27.09 -7.00
C ASN A 418 3.10 -27.34 -8.51
N THR A 419 2.14 -26.90 -9.32
CA THR A 419 2.16 -27.06 -10.78
C THR A 419 3.25 -26.22 -11.46
N ILE A 420 3.57 -25.05 -10.90
CA ILE A 420 4.52 -24.10 -11.48
C ILE A 420 5.92 -24.18 -10.86
N SER A 421 6.07 -24.82 -9.69
CA SER A 421 7.33 -24.99 -8.98
C SER A 421 8.25 -25.97 -9.66
#